data_5ce92bb30540a0846edff0163b1a41d4
#
_entry.id   5ce92bb30540a0846edff0163b1a41d4
#
_cell.length_a   1.000
_cell.length_b   1.000
_cell.length_c   1.000
_cell.angle_alpha   90.00
_cell.angle_beta   90.00
_cell.angle_gamma   90.00
#
_symmetry.space_group_name_H-M   'P 1'
#
loop_
_entity.id
_entity.type
_entity.pdbx_description
1 polymer ?
#
loop_
_entity_poly.entity_id
_entity_poly.type
_entity_poly.pdbx_seq_one_letter_code
_entity_poly.pdbx_strand_id
1 'polypeptide(L)'
;MTAKVYKAKDFMSKYVLSVPADCTVQELIHLFVSHPIDAIPVTDGDNKLLGIISEGDLLYKKVRPYVPQYVDVLGASLYYCGYGRYEKSFRKLLATRADEIMTKDVRCVTPETDMDTITSLMIDEHLKTVPVVDKNNWLAGIVTRHDILWVIAATDARDLIDGVGESVKNAMDSKENKEK
;
A
#
# COMPACT_ATOMS: atom_id res chain seq x y z
N MET A 1 -6.50 9.36 29.67
CA MET A 1 -7.23 8.48 28.72
C MET A 1 -6.19 7.79 27.88
N THR A 2 -6.13 6.46 27.90
CA THR A 2 -5.22 5.71 27.02
C THR A 2 -5.76 5.80 25.59
N ALA A 3 -5.03 6.47 24.69
CA ALA A 3 -5.39 6.51 23.28
C ALA A 3 -5.57 5.08 22.76
N LYS A 4 -6.66 4.82 22.05
CA LYS A 4 -6.93 3.51 21.47
C LYS A 4 -5.90 3.23 20.38
N VAL A 5 -5.07 2.21 20.57
CA VAL A 5 -4.12 1.76 19.56
C VAL A 5 -4.86 0.92 18.53
N TYR A 6 -4.96 1.40 17.29
CA TYR A 6 -5.55 0.67 16.18
C TYR A 6 -4.53 -0.28 15.55
N LYS A 7 -4.93 -1.51 15.26
CA LYS A 7 -4.11 -2.52 14.59
C LYS A 7 -4.59 -2.76 13.17
N ALA A 8 -3.73 -3.28 12.30
CA ALA A 8 -4.07 -3.57 10.91
C ALA A 8 -5.41 -4.30 10.76
N LYS A 9 -5.67 -5.32 11.58
CA LYS A 9 -6.92 -6.11 11.56
C LYS A 9 -8.20 -5.30 11.81
N ASP A 10 -8.08 -4.13 12.46
CA ASP A 10 -9.22 -3.29 12.85
C ASP A 10 -9.73 -2.45 11.67
N PHE A 11 -8.88 -2.18 10.66
CA PHE A 11 -9.20 -1.29 9.55
C PHE A 11 -8.77 -1.80 8.18
N MET A 12 -8.04 -2.93 8.09
CA MET A 12 -7.67 -3.52 6.80
C MET A 12 -8.90 -3.96 5.99
N SER A 13 -8.83 -3.86 4.69
CA SER A 13 -9.76 -4.51 3.78
C SER A 13 -9.47 -6.01 3.70
N LYS A 14 -10.44 -6.84 4.09
CA LYS A 14 -10.32 -8.31 4.08
C LYS A 14 -10.64 -8.94 2.72
N TYR A 15 -11.47 -8.27 1.93
CA TYR A 15 -11.80 -8.70 0.57
C TYR A 15 -10.77 -8.10 -0.38
N VAL A 16 -9.72 -8.87 -0.66
CA VAL A 16 -8.60 -8.43 -1.49
C VAL A 16 -8.74 -9.02 -2.88
N LEU A 17 -8.78 -8.17 -3.90
CA LEU A 17 -8.62 -8.61 -5.28
C LEU A 17 -7.17 -9.01 -5.48
N SER A 18 -6.90 -10.30 -5.66
CA SER A 18 -5.59 -10.86 -5.97
C SER A 18 -5.63 -11.62 -7.29
N VAL A 19 -4.46 -11.85 -7.88
CA VAL A 19 -4.33 -12.60 -9.15
C VAL A 19 -3.29 -13.69 -9.02
N PRO A 20 -3.37 -14.77 -9.81
CA PRO A 20 -2.33 -15.78 -9.88
C PRO A 20 -1.11 -15.25 -10.65
N ALA A 21 0.03 -15.93 -10.49
CA ALA A 21 1.32 -15.55 -11.08
C ALA A 21 1.29 -15.56 -12.64
N ASP A 22 0.44 -16.36 -13.24
CA ASP A 22 0.28 -16.49 -14.69
C ASP A 22 -0.78 -15.56 -15.30
N CYS A 23 -1.45 -14.73 -14.49
CA CYS A 23 -2.36 -13.69 -14.98
C CYS A 23 -1.65 -12.81 -16.02
N THR A 24 -2.30 -12.55 -17.14
CA THR A 24 -1.71 -11.76 -18.22
C THR A 24 -1.70 -10.25 -17.88
N VAL A 25 -0.74 -9.54 -18.44
CA VAL A 25 -0.67 -8.07 -18.29
C VAL A 25 -1.92 -7.39 -18.86
N GLN A 26 -2.58 -7.96 -19.87
CA GLN A 26 -3.83 -7.42 -20.40
C GLN A 26 -4.98 -7.53 -19.38
N GLU A 27 -5.12 -8.68 -18.73
CA GLU A 27 -6.10 -8.86 -17.66
C GLU A 27 -5.83 -7.92 -16.50
N LEU A 28 -4.56 -7.74 -16.10
CA LEU A 28 -4.17 -6.77 -15.07
C LEU A 28 -4.60 -5.36 -15.45
N ILE A 29 -4.36 -4.91 -16.69
CA ILE A 29 -4.81 -3.60 -17.16
C ILE A 29 -6.33 -3.47 -17.05
N HIS A 30 -7.08 -4.48 -17.45
CA HIS A 30 -8.54 -4.48 -17.31
C HIS A 30 -8.99 -4.38 -15.85
N LEU A 31 -8.33 -5.08 -14.93
CA LEU A 31 -8.65 -5.02 -13.50
C LEU A 31 -8.40 -3.62 -12.94
N PHE A 32 -7.27 -2.98 -13.23
CA PHE A 32 -6.99 -1.61 -12.79
C PHE A 32 -7.93 -0.57 -13.38
N VAL A 33 -8.39 -0.75 -14.62
CA VAL A 33 -9.35 0.18 -15.24
C VAL A 33 -10.77 -0.01 -14.68
N SER A 34 -11.12 -1.25 -14.31
CA SER A 34 -12.48 -1.58 -13.86
C SER A 34 -12.68 -1.37 -12.35
N HIS A 35 -11.61 -1.26 -11.57
CA HIS A 35 -11.67 -1.15 -10.12
C HIS A 35 -10.80 0.01 -9.65
N PRO A 36 -11.25 0.83 -8.67
CA PRO A 36 -10.48 1.92 -8.09
C PRO A 36 -9.45 1.37 -7.07
N ILE A 37 -8.41 0.72 -7.55
CA ILE A 37 -7.38 0.06 -6.74
C ILE A 37 -5.98 0.56 -7.13
N ASP A 38 -5.10 0.75 -6.15
CA ASP A 38 -3.72 1.22 -6.35
C ASP A 38 -2.74 0.08 -6.63
N ALA A 39 -3.03 -1.13 -6.14
CA ALA A 39 -2.18 -2.30 -6.29
C ALA A 39 -2.97 -3.61 -6.19
N ILE A 40 -2.45 -4.65 -6.83
CA ILE A 40 -3.00 -6.01 -6.84
C ILE A 40 -1.94 -6.97 -6.31
N PRO A 41 -2.18 -7.67 -5.20
CA PRO A 41 -1.34 -8.77 -4.75
C PRO A 41 -1.37 -9.94 -5.74
N VAL A 42 -0.20 -10.55 -5.93
CA VAL A 42 -0.05 -11.80 -6.69
C VAL A 42 0.10 -12.94 -5.68
N THR A 43 -0.76 -13.95 -5.80
CA THR A 43 -0.78 -15.09 -4.87
C THR A 43 -0.64 -16.41 -5.61
N ASP A 44 -0.25 -17.45 -4.86
CA ASP A 44 -0.31 -18.84 -5.34
C ASP A 44 -1.70 -19.46 -5.09
N GLY A 45 -1.84 -20.76 -5.45
CA GLY A 45 -3.09 -21.50 -5.28
C GLY A 45 -3.56 -21.64 -3.81
N ASP A 46 -2.65 -21.45 -2.86
CA ASP A 46 -2.92 -21.51 -1.42
C ASP A 46 -3.09 -20.12 -0.78
N ASN A 47 -3.24 -19.07 -1.61
CA ASN A 47 -3.36 -17.67 -1.17
C ASN A 47 -2.11 -17.11 -0.46
N LYS A 48 -0.92 -17.69 -0.70
CA LYS A 48 0.35 -17.12 -0.26
C LYS A 48 0.74 -15.96 -1.15
N LEU A 49 1.23 -14.89 -0.53
CA LEU A 49 1.71 -13.72 -1.25
C LEU A 49 3.04 -14.04 -1.96
N LEU A 50 3.05 -13.88 -3.29
CA LEU A 50 4.23 -14.03 -4.15
C LEU A 50 4.83 -12.69 -4.56
N GLY A 51 4.00 -11.65 -4.65
CA GLY A 51 4.41 -10.34 -5.09
C GLY A 51 3.27 -9.34 -5.05
N ILE A 52 3.54 -8.12 -5.49
CA ILE A 52 2.54 -7.06 -5.65
C ILE A 52 2.78 -6.30 -6.96
N ILE A 53 1.70 -5.90 -7.62
CA ILE A 53 1.72 -5.11 -8.85
C ILE A 53 0.95 -3.83 -8.58
N SER A 54 1.55 -2.68 -8.90
CA SER A 54 0.92 -1.36 -8.84
C SER A 54 0.62 -0.83 -10.25
N GLU A 55 -0.22 0.21 -10.35
CA GLU A 55 -0.44 0.92 -11.61
C GLU A 55 0.88 1.37 -12.26
N GLY A 56 1.83 1.85 -11.42
CA GLY A 56 3.15 2.26 -11.89
C GLY A 56 3.92 1.18 -12.64
N ASP A 57 3.74 -0.09 -12.25
CA ASP A 57 4.41 -1.22 -12.91
C ASP A 57 3.90 -1.44 -14.34
N LEU A 58 2.61 -1.18 -14.58
CA LEU A 58 1.99 -1.27 -15.90
C LEU A 58 2.35 -0.10 -16.82
N LEU A 59 2.58 1.09 -16.26
CA LEU A 59 2.97 2.27 -17.03
C LEU A 59 4.32 2.09 -17.73
N TYR A 60 5.22 1.25 -17.21
CA TYR A 60 6.48 0.90 -17.89
C TYR A 60 6.28 0.33 -19.29
N LYS A 61 5.10 -0.23 -19.61
CA LYS A 61 4.73 -0.68 -20.97
C LYS A 61 4.70 0.43 -22.03
N LYS A 62 4.56 1.69 -21.61
CA LYS A 62 4.48 2.86 -22.50
C LYS A 62 5.67 3.81 -22.39
N VAL A 63 6.57 3.57 -21.44
CA VAL A 63 7.77 4.39 -21.25
C VAL A 63 8.88 3.88 -22.16
N ARG A 64 9.57 4.80 -22.84
CA ARG A 64 10.80 4.45 -23.55
C ARG A 64 11.85 4.03 -22.51
N PRO A 65 12.53 2.88 -22.71
CA PRO A 65 13.56 2.45 -21.79
C PRO A 65 14.64 3.54 -21.66
N TYR A 66 15.05 3.83 -20.44
CA TYR A 66 16.17 4.72 -20.19
C TYR A 66 17.44 4.09 -20.77
N VAL A 67 18.08 4.72 -21.75
CA VAL A 67 19.35 4.23 -22.30
C VAL A 67 20.46 4.55 -21.30
N PRO A 68 21.19 3.55 -20.76
CA PRO A 68 22.26 3.79 -19.81
C PRO A 68 23.38 4.60 -20.47
N GLN A 69 24.03 5.46 -19.69
CA GLN A 69 25.19 6.19 -20.16
C GLN A 69 26.38 5.23 -20.23
N TYR A 70 27.10 5.27 -21.35
CA TYR A 70 28.28 4.46 -21.58
C TYR A 70 29.38 5.29 -22.23
N VAL A 71 30.62 4.82 -22.10
CA VAL A 71 31.78 5.30 -22.84
C VAL A 71 32.39 4.14 -23.60
N ASP A 72 32.79 4.40 -24.84
CA ASP A 72 33.53 3.41 -25.62
C ASP A 72 35.02 3.52 -25.29
N VAL A 73 35.59 2.42 -24.83
CA VAL A 73 37.02 2.29 -24.54
C VAL A 73 37.56 1.11 -25.33
N LEU A 74 38.43 1.37 -26.29
CA LEU A 74 39.09 0.36 -27.14
C LEU A 74 38.10 -0.62 -27.81
N GLY A 75 36.92 -0.14 -28.22
CA GLY A 75 35.88 -0.96 -28.86
C GLY A 75 34.98 -1.74 -27.90
N ALA A 76 35.10 -1.53 -26.59
CA ALA A 76 34.20 -2.06 -25.57
C ALA A 76 33.36 -0.94 -24.95
N SER A 77 32.04 -1.10 -24.94
CA SER A 77 31.13 -0.15 -24.29
C SER A 77 31.08 -0.42 -22.78
N LEU A 78 31.60 0.53 -21.99
CA LEU A 78 31.55 0.49 -20.52
C LEU A 78 30.38 1.35 -20.03
N TYR A 79 29.38 0.69 -19.40
CA TYR A 79 28.24 1.36 -18.80
C TYR A 79 28.61 1.85 -17.39
N TYR A 80 28.54 3.16 -17.15
CA TYR A 80 28.94 3.74 -15.87
C TYR A 80 27.76 4.29 -15.05
N CYS A 81 26.56 4.40 -15.64
CA CYS A 81 25.38 4.90 -14.92
C CYS A 81 24.08 4.33 -15.49
N GLY A 82 23.16 3.92 -14.59
CA GLY A 82 21.78 3.60 -14.93
C GLY A 82 21.51 2.21 -15.51
N TYR A 83 22.49 1.31 -15.58
CA TYR A 83 22.31 -0.04 -16.14
C TYR A 83 21.19 -0.84 -15.42
N GLY A 84 21.20 -0.88 -14.09
CA GLY A 84 20.16 -1.61 -13.33
C GLY A 84 18.74 -1.03 -13.50
N ARG A 85 18.62 0.30 -13.69
CA ARG A 85 17.34 0.93 -14.01
C ARG A 85 16.87 0.58 -15.42
N TYR A 86 17.78 0.54 -16.37
CA TYR A 86 17.51 0.12 -17.76
C TYR A 86 17.02 -1.33 -17.79
N GLU A 87 17.74 -2.26 -17.16
CA GLU A 87 17.39 -3.68 -17.10
C GLU A 87 16.00 -3.89 -16.50
N LYS A 88 15.71 -3.24 -15.36
CA LYS A 88 14.40 -3.30 -14.70
C LYS A 88 13.27 -2.78 -15.61
N SER A 89 13.48 -1.63 -16.27
CA SER A 89 12.50 -1.03 -17.16
C SER A 89 12.28 -1.86 -18.41
N PHE A 90 13.34 -2.40 -18.99
CA PHE A 90 13.28 -3.25 -20.17
C PHE A 90 12.59 -4.58 -19.88
N ARG A 91 12.87 -5.21 -18.75
CA ARG A 91 12.19 -6.43 -18.30
C ARG A 91 10.69 -6.19 -18.18
N LYS A 92 10.26 -5.12 -17.50
CA LYS A 92 8.84 -4.76 -17.37
C LYS A 92 8.18 -4.42 -18.70
N LEU A 93 8.93 -3.81 -19.63
CA LEU A 93 8.41 -3.54 -20.98
C LEU A 93 8.07 -4.83 -21.76
N LEU A 94 8.89 -5.87 -21.63
CA LEU A 94 8.69 -7.15 -22.32
C LEU A 94 7.74 -8.10 -21.58
N ALA A 95 7.50 -7.86 -20.30
CA ALA A 95 6.67 -8.72 -19.46
C ALA A 95 5.28 -8.97 -20.08
N THR A 96 4.82 -10.19 -20.06
CA THR A 96 3.50 -10.60 -20.55
C THR A 96 2.61 -11.14 -19.42
N ARG A 97 3.21 -11.48 -18.29
CA ARG A 97 2.57 -12.11 -17.14
C ARG A 97 2.85 -11.37 -15.84
N ALA A 98 2.02 -11.62 -14.84
CA ALA A 98 2.12 -11.03 -13.51
C ALA A 98 3.47 -11.30 -12.82
N ASP A 99 3.96 -12.54 -12.86
CA ASP A 99 5.23 -12.97 -12.24
C ASP A 99 6.49 -12.30 -12.83
N GLU A 100 6.39 -11.80 -14.07
CA GLU A 100 7.46 -11.08 -14.76
C GLU A 100 7.52 -9.58 -14.38
N ILE A 101 6.35 -8.98 -14.02
CA ILE A 101 6.22 -7.54 -13.77
C ILE A 101 6.15 -7.20 -12.29
N MET A 102 5.71 -8.13 -11.41
CA MET A 102 5.49 -7.91 -9.99
C MET A 102 6.77 -7.54 -9.24
N THR A 103 6.62 -6.80 -8.18
CA THR A 103 7.65 -6.63 -7.15
C THR A 103 7.57 -7.83 -6.22
N LYS A 104 8.68 -8.61 -6.10
CA LYS A 104 8.75 -9.83 -5.28
C LYS A 104 9.13 -9.58 -3.84
N ASP A 105 9.98 -8.58 -3.59
CA ASP A 105 10.35 -8.14 -2.23
C ASP A 105 9.28 -7.18 -1.72
N VAL A 106 8.17 -7.75 -1.23
CA VAL A 106 7.00 -6.99 -0.80
C VAL A 106 7.14 -6.61 0.67
N ARG A 107 6.98 -5.33 0.97
CA ARG A 107 6.84 -4.88 2.34
C ARG A 107 5.45 -5.25 2.85
N CYS A 108 5.40 -6.14 3.84
CA CYS A 108 4.18 -6.64 4.44
C CYS A 108 4.13 -6.33 5.92
N VAL A 109 2.93 -6.32 6.47
CA VAL A 109 2.68 -6.22 7.91
C VAL A 109 1.80 -7.38 8.37
N THR A 110 1.71 -7.57 9.69
CA THR A 110 0.82 -8.58 10.27
C THR A 110 -0.50 -7.96 10.72
N PRO A 111 -1.56 -8.75 10.96
CA PRO A 111 -2.82 -8.25 11.51
C PRO A 111 -2.68 -7.51 12.85
N GLU A 112 -1.61 -7.82 13.62
CA GLU A 112 -1.34 -7.22 14.93
C GLU A 112 -0.44 -5.97 14.87
N THR A 113 0.02 -5.56 13.69
CA THR A 113 0.86 -4.37 13.51
C THR A 113 0.05 -3.10 13.77
N ASP A 114 0.61 -2.17 14.55
CA ASP A 114 -0.02 -0.91 14.91
C ASP A 114 -0.11 0.06 13.72
N MET A 115 -1.15 0.88 13.70
CA MET A 115 -1.39 1.87 12.64
C MET A 115 -0.21 2.84 12.46
N ASP A 116 0.41 3.29 13.54
CA ASP A 116 1.55 4.22 13.48
C ASP A 116 2.75 3.60 12.77
N THR A 117 3.03 2.32 13.04
CA THR A 117 4.08 1.55 12.35
C THR A 117 3.79 1.42 10.86
N ILE A 118 2.52 1.13 10.49
CA ILE A 118 2.11 1.02 9.09
C ILE A 118 2.21 2.37 8.39
N THR A 119 1.79 3.44 9.06
CA THR A 119 1.85 4.80 8.53
C THR A 119 3.29 5.23 8.26
N SER A 120 4.20 4.99 9.21
CA SER A 120 5.63 5.27 9.05
C SER A 120 6.21 4.50 7.88
N LEU A 121 5.93 3.19 7.77
CA LEU A 121 6.37 2.36 6.65
C LEU A 121 5.88 2.92 5.29
N MET A 122 4.61 3.36 5.22
CA MET A 122 4.06 3.92 3.99
C MET A 122 4.68 5.26 3.59
N ILE A 123 5.06 6.08 4.57
CA ILE A 123 5.71 7.38 4.35
C ILE A 123 7.16 7.17 3.91
N ASP A 124 7.92 6.40 4.68
CA ASP A 124 9.37 6.22 4.48
C ASP A 124 9.69 5.52 3.16
N GLU A 125 8.90 4.51 2.80
CA GLU A 125 9.10 3.74 1.56
C GLU A 125 8.19 4.22 0.40
N HIS A 126 7.46 5.33 0.57
CA HIS A 126 6.56 5.91 -0.43
C HIS A 126 5.47 4.94 -0.93
N LEU A 127 5.01 4.03 -0.07
CA LEU A 127 4.01 3.03 -0.40
C LEU A 127 2.60 3.63 -0.34
N LYS A 128 1.74 3.25 -1.27
CA LYS A 128 0.30 3.58 -1.24
C LYS A 128 -0.52 2.48 -0.58
N THR A 129 -0.03 1.25 -0.65
CA THR A 129 -0.71 0.03 -0.27
C THR A 129 0.27 -0.95 0.37
N VAL A 130 -0.14 -1.61 1.45
CA VAL A 130 0.66 -2.60 2.16
C VAL A 130 -0.18 -3.86 2.39
N PRO A 131 0.24 -5.03 1.90
CA PRO A 131 -0.42 -6.29 2.20
C PRO A 131 -0.27 -6.65 3.67
N VAL A 132 -1.34 -7.22 4.21
CA VAL A 132 -1.35 -7.81 5.56
C VAL A 132 -1.30 -9.31 5.40
N VAL A 133 -0.27 -9.94 5.96
CA VAL A 133 -0.07 -11.39 5.87
C VAL A 133 0.00 -12.02 7.26
N ASP A 134 -0.40 -13.27 7.34
CA ASP A 134 -0.22 -14.05 8.56
C ASP A 134 1.21 -14.61 8.68
N LYS A 135 1.48 -15.34 9.77
CA LYS A 135 2.79 -15.97 10.04
C LYS A 135 3.23 -17.02 9.00
N ASN A 136 2.30 -17.49 8.16
CA ASN A 136 2.55 -18.45 7.08
C ASN A 136 2.69 -17.76 5.72
N ASN A 137 2.70 -16.43 5.69
CA ASN A 137 2.68 -15.58 4.49
C ASN A 137 1.38 -15.69 3.67
N TRP A 138 0.27 -16.08 4.29
CA TRP A 138 -1.04 -16.05 3.66
C TRP A 138 -1.62 -14.64 3.70
N LEU A 139 -2.19 -14.21 2.59
CA LEU A 139 -2.78 -12.89 2.45
C LEU A 139 -4.05 -12.80 3.31
N ALA A 140 -3.98 -12.03 4.39
CA ALA A 140 -5.08 -11.82 5.34
C ALA A 140 -5.90 -10.57 5.02
N GLY A 141 -5.31 -9.60 4.33
CA GLY A 141 -5.93 -8.34 3.99
C GLY A 141 -4.98 -7.38 3.30
N ILE A 142 -5.44 -6.16 3.11
CA ILE A 142 -4.65 -5.07 2.54
C ILE A 142 -4.97 -3.77 3.26
N VAL A 143 -3.97 -2.91 3.44
CA VAL A 143 -4.12 -1.56 4.00
C VAL A 143 -3.69 -0.55 2.96
N THR A 144 -4.51 0.47 2.75
CA THR A 144 -4.21 1.61 1.89
C THR A 144 -4.04 2.89 2.70
N ARG A 145 -3.49 3.95 2.10
CA ARG A 145 -3.47 5.28 2.73
C ARG A 145 -4.86 5.80 3.04
N HIS A 146 -5.85 5.41 2.23
CA HIS A 146 -7.24 5.81 2.43
C HIS A 146 -7.83 5.20 3.71
N ASP A 147 -7.52 3.94 4.01
CA ASP A 147 -7.97 3.26 5.23
C ASP A 147 -7.44 3.98 6.48
N ILE A 148 -6.17 4.41 6.46
CA ILE A 148 -5.56 5.19 7.55
C ILE A 148 -6.26 6.54 7.71
N LEU A 149 -6.48 7.27 6.62
CA LEU A 149 -7.19 8.56 6.65
C LEU A 149 -8.61 8.41 7.20
N TRP A 150 -9.28 7.31 6.87
CA TRP A 150 -10.62 7.02 7.38
C TRP A 150 -10.62 6.82 8.91
N VAL A 151 -9.63 6.11 9.46
CA VAL A 151 -9.47 5.94 10.92
C VAL A 151 -9.21 7.27 11.59
N ILE A 152 -8.32 8.11 11.05
CA ILE A 152 -8.01 9.44 11.58
C ILE A 152 -9.28 10.30 11.62
N ALA A 153 -10.01 10.39 10.50
CA ALA A 153 -11.24 11.18 10.42
C ALA A 153 -12.32 10.69 11.40
N ALA A 154 -12.44 9.36 11.58
CA ALA A 154 -13.40 8.79 12.52
C ALA A 154 -13.02 9.04 13.99
N THR A 155 -11.73 9.17 14.29
CA THR A 155 -11.22 9.48 15.64
C THR A 155 -11.43 10.95 15.95
N ASP A 156 -11.05 11.85 15.07
CA ASP A 156 -11.25 13.30 15.24
C ASP A 156 -12.73 13.66 15.42
N ALA A 157 -13.62 12.99 14.68
CA ALA A 157 -15.07 13.20 14.82
C ALA A 157 -15.60 12.76 16.20
N ARG A 158 -15.04 11.70 16.80
CA ARG A 158 -15.38 11.26 18.16
C ARG A 158 -14.90 12.23 19.21
N ASP A 159 -13.64 12.67 19.10
CA ASP A 159 -13.04 13.63 20.04
C ASP A 159 -13.80 14.96 20.02
N LEU A 160 -14.32 15.41 18.87
CA LEU A 160 -15.19 16.58 18.74
C LEU A 160 -16.55 16.38 19.46
N ILE A 161 -17.16 15.20 19.34
CA ILE A 161 -18.43 14.89 19.99
C ILE A 161 -18.24 14.77 21.50
N ASP A 162 -17.19 14.10 21.95
CA ASP A 162 -16.87 13.94 23.37
C ASP A 162 -16.50 15.31 24.01
N GLY A 163 -15.75 16.16 23.30
CA GLY A 163 -15.41 17.51 23.74
C GLY A 163 -16.62 18.44 23.86
N VAL A 164 -17.60 18.32 22.97
CA VAL A 164 -18.88 19.05 23.09
C VAL A 164 -19.72 18.54 24.27
N GLY A 165 -19.72 17.22 24.49
CA GLY A 165 -20.40 16.60 25.63
C GLY A 165 -19.86 17.08 26.99
N GLU A 166 -18.54 17.15 27.15
CA GLU A 166 -17.89 17.69 28.36
C GLU A 166 -18.16 19.19 28.57
N SER A 167 -18.11 19.96 27.48
CA SER A 167 -18.40 21.41 27.55
C SER A 167 -19.84 21.68 27.95
N VAL A 168 -20.80 20.91 27.46
CA VAL A 168 -22.21 21.02 27.84
C VAL A 168 -22.43 20.61 29.32
N LYS A 169 -21.79 19.53 29.75
CA LYS A 169 -21.85 19.05 31.13
C LYS A 169 -21.29 20.09 32.11
N ASN A 170 -20.11 20.67 31.83
CA ASN A 170 -19.48 21.71 32.63
C ASN A 170 -20.33 22.99 32.67
N ALA A 171 -21.03 23.33 31.59
CA ALA A 171 -21.94 24.46 31.51
C ALA A 171 -23.23 24.23 32.35
N MET A 172 -23.74 23.02 32.43
CA MET A 172 -24.89 22.63 33.25
C MET A 172 -24.52 22.63 34.74
N ASP A 173 -23.39 22.03 35.15
CA ASP A 173 -22.89 22.02 36.52
C ASP A 173 -22.60 23.43 37.04
N SER A 174 -22.16 24.33 36.15
CA SER A 174 -21.92 25.74 36.49
C SER A 174 -23.20 26.55 36.74
N LYS A 175 -24.33 26.14 36.16
CA LYS A 175 -25.65 26.77 36.41
C LYS A 175 -26.27 26.31 37.72
N GLU A 176 -26.20 25.01 38.02
CA GLU A 176 -26.72 24.48 39.29
C GLU A 176 -26.00 25.04 40.53
N ASN A 177 -24.72 25.41 40.38
CA ASN A 177 -23.93 25.99 41.49
C ASN A 177 -24.15 27.50 41.69
N LYS A 178 -24.91 28.16 40.80
CA LYS A 178 -25.26 29.60 40.93
C LYS A 178 -26.65 29.83 41.48
N GLU A 179 -27.46 28.78 41.64
CA GLU A 179 -28.83 28.85 42.17
C GLU A 179 -28.91 28.32 43.64
N LYS A 180 -27.78 28.07 44.30
CA LYS A 180 -27.66 27.80 45.73
C LYS A 180 -26.96 28.94 46.43
#